data_4b117a5f3a8c8ebfecbc5af04c2ea27e
#
_entry.id   4b117a5f3a8c8ebfecbc5af04c2ea27e
#
_cell.length_a   1.000
_cell.length_b   1.000
_cell.length_c   1.000
_cell.angle_alpha   90.00
_cell.angle_beta   90.00
_cell.angle_gamma   90.00
#
_symmetry.space_group_name_H-M   'P 1'
#
loop_
_entity.id
_entity.type
_entity.pdbx_description
1 polymer ?
#
loop_
_entity_poly.entity_id
_entity_poly.type
_entity_poly.pdbx_seq_one_letter_code
_entity_poly.pdbx_strand_id
1 'polypeptide(L)'
;MNLDLIAILSIVGSVASIAGLLLPTQGWKARATHAAYGLVVAVLAVGFTYYQSEVSELRKIEIQARKLADSQKVSTRSDNDPDHPGVSDRGFMLATLTFFEKYKDRFPDTYLRAKTFAESSGVLQPVPTTYVTEEQAHYKRLADGAHAMRAILEGVASGGLN
;
A
#
# COMPACT_ATOMS: atom_id res chain seq x y z
N MET A 1 15.08 -12.02 -2.12
CA MET A 1 16.02 -13.04 -2.62
C MET A 1 15.34 -14.13 -3.47
N ASN A 2 14.10 -13.94 -3.94
CA ASN A 2 13.39 -14.94 -4.78
C ASN A 2 13.31 -14.56 -6.27
N LEU A 3 13.94 -13.43 -6.67
CA LEU A 3 14.02 -12.99 -8.06
C LEU A 3 14.84 -13.94 -8.93
N ASP A 4 15.87 -14.57 -8.36
CA ASP A 4 16.78 -15.46 -9.09
C ASP A 4 16.10 -16.76 -9.53
N LEU A 5 15.20 -17.29 -8.70
CA LEU A 5 14.51 -18.56 -9.00
C LEU A 5 13.47 -18.39 -10.11
N ILE A 6 12.77 -17.24 -10.14
CA ILE A 6 11.80 -16.91 -11.17
C ILE A 6 12.50 -16.60 -12.50
N ALA A 7 13.60 -15.87 -12.46
CA ALA A 7 14.42 -15.60 -13.63
C ALA A 7 14.99 -16.90 -14.21
N ILE A 8 15.48 -17.81 -13.37
CA ILE A 8 15.98 -19.12 -13.79
C ILE A 8 14.86 -19.97 -14.40
N LEU A 9 13.68 -20.04 -13.77
CA LEU A 9 12.53 -20.78 -14.32
C LEU A 9 12.05 -20.20 -15.68
N SER A 10 12.04 -18.87 -15.81
CA SER A 10 11.69 -18.19 -17.05
C SER A 10 12.68 -18.49 -18.17
N ILE A 11 13.98 -18.46 -17.86
CA ILE A 11 15.05 -18.80 -18.82
C ILE A 11 14.98 -20.28 -19.23
N VAL A 12 14.83 -21.18 -18.25
CA VAL A 12 14.72 -22.61 -18.51
C VAL A 12 13.47 -22.94 -19.35
N GLY A 13 12.33 -22.32 -19.02
CA GLY A 13 11.09 -22.47 -19.78
C GLY A 13 11.23 -21.97 -21.22
N SER A 14 11.89 -20.83 -21.42
CA SER A 14 12.15 -20.27 -22.76
C SER A 14 13.08 -21.16 -23.58
N VAL A 15 14.17 -21.66 -22.99
CA VAL A 15 15.12 -22.56 -23.66
C VAL A 15 14.46 -23.89 -24.01
N ALA A 16 13.66 -24.46 -23.10
CA ALA A 16 12.93 -25.70 -23.36
C ALA A 16 11.90 -25.55 -24.48
N SER A 17 11.22 -24.41 -24.57
CA SER A 17 10.27 -24.10 -25.65
C SER A 17 10.97 -23.95 -27.01
N ILE A 18 12.12 -23.28 -27.05
CA ILE A 18 12.91 -23.10 -28.27
C ILE A 18 13.49 -24.44 -28.70
N ALA A 19 14.02 -25.25 -27.79
CA ALA A 19 14.53 -26.60 -28.09
C ALA A 19 13.41 -27.50 -28.59
N GLY A 20 12.21 -27.45 -28.06
CA GLY A 20 11.04 -28.19 -28.54
C GLY A 20 10.59 -27.80 -29.94
N LEU A 21 10.78 -26.54 -30.36
CA LEU A 21 10.50 -26.06 -31.72
C LEU A 21 11.55 -26.50 -32.73
N LEU A 22 12.80 -26.70 -32.27
CA LEU A 22 13.94 -27.10 -33.16
C LEU A 22 14.06 -28.61 -33.32
N LEU A 23 13.41 -29.43 -32.47
CA LEU A 23 13.40 -30.88 -32.68
C LEU A 23 12.62 -31.24 -33.95
N PRO A 24 13.15 -32.11 -34.80
CA PRO A 24 12.51 -32.55 -36.02
C PRO A 24 11.28 -33.40 -35.70
N THR A 25 10.12 -32.75 -35.58
CA THR A 25 8.84 -33.42 -35.36
C THR A 25 8.28 -33.91 -36.68
N GLN A 26 8.16 -35.21 -36.85
CA GLN A 26 7.56 -35.83 -38.02
C GLN A 26 6.03 -35.68 -37.99
N GLY A 27 5.54 -34.53 -38.40
CA GLY A 27 4.12 -34.31 -38.61
C GLY A 27 3.58 -32.96 -38.08
N TRP A 28 2.61 -32.42 -38.81
CA TRP A 28 2.01 -31.14 -38.49
C TRP A 28 1.26 -31.13 -37.13
N LYS A 29 0.67 -32.28 -36.76
CA LYS A 29 -0.04 -32.45 -35.49
C LYS A 29 0.88 -32.26 -34.29
N ALA A 30 2.08 -32.83 -34.31
CA ALA A 30 3.07 -32.65 -33.26
C ALA A 30 3.51 -31.17 -33.12
N ARG A 31 3.70 -30.47 -34.25
CA ARG A 31 4.02 -29.03 -34.24
C ARG A 31 2.89 -28.20 -33.67
N ALA A 32 1.62 -28.50 -33.99
CA ALA A 32 0.46 -27.81 -33.43
C ALA A 32 0.35 -28.01 -31.92
N THR A 33 0.61 -29.23 -31.42
CA THR A 33 0.61 -29.51 -29.99
C THR A 33 1.70 -28.74 -29.26
N HIS A 34 2.92 -28.67 -29.79
CA HIS A 34 4.02 -27.90 -29.22
C HIS A 34 3.73 -26.39 -29.23
N ALA A 35 3.14 -25.87 -30.31
CA ALA A 35 2.75 -24.47 -30.42
C ALA A 35 1.66 -24.12 -29.37
N ALA A 36 0.64 -24.99 -29.22
CA ALA A 36 -0.40 -24.83 -28.22
C ALA A 36 0.16 -24.83 -26.79
N TYR A 37 1.08 -25.76 -26.49
CA TYR A 37 1.75 -25.80 -25.19
C TYR A 37 2.58 -24.53 -24.92
N GLY A 38 3.37 -24.09 -25.91
CA GLY A 38 4.13 -22.85 -25.82
C GLY A 38 3.25 -21.62 -25.55
N LEU A 39 2.08 -21.56 -26.22
CA LEU A 39 1.11 -20.49 -25.99
C LEU A 39 0.57 -20.51 -24.53
N VAL A 40 0.20 -21.68 -24.02
CA VAL A 40 -0.28 -21.82 -22.63
C VAL A 40 0.79 -21.37 -21.65
N VAL A 41 2.05 -21.80 -21.84
CA VAL A 41 3.17 -21.39 -20.98
C VAL A 41 3.39 -19.86 -21.03
N ALA A 42 3.30 -19.27 -22.24
CA ALA A 42 3.44 -17.82 -22.39
C ALA A 42 2.33 -17.05 -21.65
N VAL A 43 1.07 -17.49 -21.77
CA VAL A 43 -0.06 -16.88 -21.06
C VAL A 43 0.11 -16.99 -19.55
N LEU A 44 0.52 -18.15 -19.04
CA LEU A 44 0.79 -18.34 -17.61
C LEU A 44 1.95 -17.46 -17.12
N ALA A 45 3.01 -17.32 -17.91
CA ALA A 45 4.14 -16.45 -17.55
C ALA A 45 3.73 -14.99 -17.48
N VAL A 46 2.93 -14.49 -18.44
CA VAL A 46 2.39 -13.12 -18.41
C VAL A 46 1.46 -12.92 -17.22
N GLY A 47 0.54 -13.86 -16.98
CA GLY A 47 -0.36 -13.80 -15.82
C GLY A 47 0.39 -13.79 -14.49
N PHE A 48 1.46 -14.59 -14.38
CA PHE A 48 2.29 -14.64 -13.19
C PHE A 48 3.08 -13.34 -12.96
N THR A 49 3.67 -12.75 -14.02
CA THR A 49 4.37 -11.47 -13.90
C THR A 49 3.43 -10.34 -13.49
N TYR A 50 2.22 -10.32 -14.05
CA TYR A 50 1.18 -9.36 -13.65
C TYR A 50 0.81 -9.52 -12.16
N TYR A 51 0.54 -10.75 -11.72
CA TYR A 51 0.23 -11.05 -10.32
C TYR A 51 1.36 -10.65 -9.36
N GLN A 52 2.61 -10.93 -9.71
CA GLN A 52 3.79 -10.54 -8.92
C GLN A 52 3.91 -9.02 -8.79
N SER A 53 3.62 -8.28 -9.85
CA SER A 53 3.65 -6.82 -9.84
C SER A 53 2.59 -6.25 -8.87
N GLU A 54 1.37 -6.78 -8.89
CA GLU A 54 0.28 -6.41 -7.98
C GLU A 54 0.64 -6.67 -6.52
N VAL A 55 1.13 -7.89 -6.21
CA VAL A 55 1.55 -8.26 -4.85
C VAL A 55 2.69 -7.36 -4.36
N SER A 56 3.63 -7.02 -5.23
CA SER A 56 4.76 -6.15 -4.87
C SER A 56 4.31 -4.72 -4.56
N GLU A 57 3.32 -4.20 -5.27
CA GLU A 57 2.74 -2.89 -5.01
C GLU A 57 1.98 -2.86 -3.68
N LEU A 58 1.13 -3.86 -3.42
CA LEU A 58 0.42 -3.96 -2.15
C LEU A 58 1.39 -4.01 -0.97
N ARG A 59 2.45 -4.80 -1.08
CA ARG A 59 3.49 -4.89 -0.05
C ARG A 59 4.21 -3.55 0.18
N LYS A 60 4.44 -2.75 -0.87
CA LYS A 60 4.99 -1.40 -0.73
C LYS A 60 4.03 -0.48 0.03
N ILE A 61 2.72 -0.57 -0.26
CA ILE A 61 1.69 0.22 0.44
C ILE A 61 1.65 -0.16 1.92
N GLU A 62 1.63 -1.46 2.25
CA GLU A 62 1.67 -1.96 3.64
C GLU A 62 2.90 -1.45 4.40
N ILE A 63 4.08 -1.51 3.79
CA ILE A 63 5.32 -1.00 4.40
C ILE A 63 5.24 0.51 4.63
N GLN A 64 4.70 1.27 3.69
CA GLN A 64 4.56 2.72 3.83
C GLN A 64 3.53 3.07 4.90
N ALA A 65 2.39 2.37 4.95
CA ALA A 65 1.38 2.54 5.99
C ALA A 65 1.96 2.26 7.39
N ARG A 66 2.72 1.17 7.54
CA ARG A 66 3.39 0.81 8.79
C ARG A 66 4.40 1.87 9.23
N LYS A 67 5.26 2.32 8.31
CA LYS A 67 6.23 3.38 8.61
C LYS A 67 5.55 4.67 9.08
N LEU A 68 4.44 5.04 8.44
CA LEU A 68 3.68 6.22 8.80
C LEU A 68 3.01 6.05 10.17
N ALA A 69 2.40 4.89 10.46
CA ALA A 69 1.81 4.59 11.76
C ALA A 69 2.87 4.60 12.89
N ASP A 70 4.07 4.08 12.61
CA ASP A 70 5.16 4.06 13.60
C ASP A 70 5.76 5.46 13.84
N SER A 71 5.72 6.36 12.86
CA SER A 71 6.21 7.73 13.01
C SER A 71 5.47 8.49 14.11
N GLN A 72 4.18 8.27 14.27
CA GLN A 72 3.40 8.87 15.36
C GLN A 72 3.82 8.34 16.74
N LYS A 73 4.20 7.05 16.85
CA LYS A 73 4.67 6.48 18.14
C LYS A 73 5.94 7.18 18.65
N VAL A 74 6.82 7.55 17.72
CA VAL A 74 8.06 8.27 18.06
C VAL A 74 7.74 9.70 18.47
N SER A 75 6.83 10.37 17.76
CA SER A 75 6.43 11.75 18.04
C SER A 75 5.78 11.87 19.42
N THR A 76 4.79 11.03 19.74
CA THR A 76 4.13 11.03 21.05
C THR A 76 5.08 10.76 22.24
N ARG A 77 6.24 10.14 21.98
CA ARG A 77 7.27 9.89 22.99
C ARG A 77 8.25 11.06 23.15
N SER A 78 8.44 11.86 22.09
CA SER A 78 9.34 13.02 22.05
C SER A 78 8.66 14.34 22.41
N ASP A 79 7.37 14.45 22.13
CA ASP A 79 6.59 15.69 22.27
C ASP A 79 5.86 15.78 23.61
N ASN A 80 6.56 15.55 24.71
CA ASN A 80 6.17 16.12 26.01
C ASN A 80 6.50 17.63 26.05
N ASP A 81 6.30 18.32 24.92
CA ASP A 81 6.29 19.77 24.91
C ASP A 81 4.91 20.23 25.39
N PRO A 82 4.79 20.70 26.63
CA PRO A 82 3.51 21.15 27.20
C PRO A 82 2.93 22.35 26.45
N ASP A 83 3.75 23.04 25.64
CA ASP A 83 3.36 24.27 24.99
C ASP A 83 2.67 24.06 23.61
N HIS A 84 2.86 22.90 22.96
CA HIS A 84 2.25 22.62 21.64
C HIS A 84 1.90 21.14 21.40
N PRO A 85 1.03 20.53 22.22
CA PRO A 85 0.76 19.07 22.14
C PRO A 85 0.05 18.61 20.85
N GLY A 86 -0.55 19.50 20.09
CA GLY A 86 -1.36 19.14 18.92
C GLY A 86 -0.67 19.30 17.56
N VAL A 87 0.56 19.84 17.52
CA VAL A 87 1.22 20.12 16.23
C VAL A 87 1.65 18.84 15.53
N SER A 88 2.16 17.86 16.27
CA SER A 88 2.56 16.56 15.75
C SER A 88 1.37 15.74 15.26
N ASP A 89 0.26 15.75 16.01
CA ASP A 89 -0.98 15.06 15.65
C ASP A 89 -1.58 15.62 14.36
N ARG A 90 -1.59 16.95 14.22
CA ARG A 90 -2.02 17.62 12.99
C ARG A 90 -1.17 17.21 11.80
N GLY A 91 0.15 17.22 11.96
CA GLY A 91 1.09 16.81 10.91
C GLY A 91 0.90 15.35 10.49
N PHE A 92 0.72 14.46 11.46
CA PHE A 92 0.44 13.06 11.22
C PHE A 92 -0.88 12.84 10.47
N MET A 93 -1.95 13.54 10.87
CA MET A 93 -3.25 13.43 10.20
C MET A 93 -3.19 13.90 8.74
N LEU A 94 -2.49 15.01 8.46
CA LEU A 94 -2.28 15.51 7.10
C LEU A 94 -1.46 14.53 6.26
N ALA A 95 -0.40 13.97 6.80
CA ALA A 95 0.41 12.96 6.12
C ALA A 95 -0.40 11.69 5.82
N THR A 96 -1.23 11.26 6.76
CA THR A 96 -2.13 10.10 6.60
C THR A 96 -3.19 10.35 5.53
N LEU A 97 -3.79 11.53 5.53
CA LEU A 97 -4.76 11.92 4.51
C LEU A 97 -4.12 11.92 3.11
N THR A 98 -2.94 12.50 2.98
CA THR A 98 -2.17 12.52 1.72
C THR A 98 -1.81 11.10 1.26
N PHE A 99 -1.46 10.21 2.20
CA PHE A 99 -1.21 8.81 1.89
C PHE A 99 -2.46 8.13 1.30
N PHE A 100 -3.63 8.28 1.93
CA PHE A 100 -4.86 7.68 1.44
C PHE A 100 -5.36 8.35 0.16
N GLU A 101 -5.15 9.64 -0.04
CA GLU A 101 -5.45 10.32 -1.29
C GLU A 101 -4.63 9.76 -2.46
N LYS A 102 -3.35 9.48 -2.24
CA LYS A 102 -2.48 8.85 -3.24
C LYS A 102 -2.96 7.46 -3.65
N TYR A 103 -3.56 6.71 -2.72
CA TYR A 103 -4.02 5.34 -2.94
C TYR A 103 -5.56 5.20 -2.95
N LYS A 104 -6.29 6.30 -3.20
CA LYS A 104 -7.76 6.35 -3.15
C LYS A 104 -8.45 5.34 -4.07
N ASP A 105 -7.83 5.05 -5.24
CA ASP A 105 -8.39 4.11 -6.21
C ASP A 105 -8.32 2.66 -5.71
N ARG A 106 -7.40 2.36 -4.81
CA ARG A 106 -7.28 1.04 -4.17
C ARG A 106 -8.06 0.91 -2.87
N PHE A 107 -8.20 2.00 -2.14
CA PHE A 107 -8.87 2.05 -0.84
C PHE A 107 -9.90 3.19 -0.78
N PRO A 108 -10.93 3.20 -1.65
CA PRO A 108 -11.87 4.32 -1.75
C PRO A 108 -12.63 4.56 -0.43
N ASP A 109 -13.11 3.51 0.21
CA ASP A 109 -13.85 3.61 1.47
C ASP A 109 -12.95 4.07 2.63
N THR A 110 -11.70 3.59 2.66
CA THR A 110 -10.72 3.98 3.67
C THR A 110 -10.32 5.44 3.52
N TYR A 111 -10.12 5.90 2.28
CA TYR A 111 -9.88 7.32 1.99
C TYR A 111 -11.05 8.19 2.45
N LEU A 112 -12.29 7.78 2.16
CA LEU A 112 -13.47 8.52 2.59
C LEU A 112 -13.57 8.62 4.12
N ARG A 113 -13.30 7.53 4.83
CA ARG A 113 -13.25 7.51 6.31
C ARG A 113 -12.14 8.43 6.85
N ALA A 114 -10.94 8.34 6.31
CA ALA A 114 -9.81 9.19 6.71
C ALA A 114 -10.13 10.68 6.48
N LYS A 115 -10.76 11.01 5.33
CA LYS A 115 -11.21 12.35 5.01
C LYS A 115 -12.25 12.86 6.01
N THR A 116 -13.25 12.05 6.35
CA THR A 116 -14.28 12.40 7.35
C THR A 116 -13.66 12.65 8.72
N PHE A 117 -12.67 11.85 9.15
CA PHE A 117 -11.93 12.09 10.39
C PHE A 117 -11.12 13.39 10.33
N ALA A 118 -10.47 13.68 9.22
CA ALA A 118 -9.74 14.93 9.05
C ALA A 118 -10.66 16.16 9.17
N GLU A 119 -11.81 16.10 8.51
CA GLU A 119 -12.80 17.19 8.54
C GLU A 119 -13.40 17.37 9.93
N SER A 120 -13.83 16.29 10.59
CA SER A 120 -14.46 16.34 11.92
C SER A 120 -13.50 16.76 13.02
N SER A 121 -12.21 16.40 12.92
CA SER A 121 -11.16 16.82 13.86
C SER A 121 -10.76 18.28 13.72
N GLY A 122 -11.15 18.93 12.61
CA GLY A 122 -10.76 20.31 12.33
C GLY A 122 -9.28 20.46 11.93
N VAL A 123 -8.64 19.40 11.42
CA VAL A 123 -7.21 19.42 11.04
C VAL A 123 -6.90 20.47 9.98
N LEU A 124 -7.86 20.79 9.11
CA LEU A 124 -7.74 21.81 8.07
C LEU A 124 -8.09 23.22 8.55
N GLN A 125 -8.59 23.35 9.78
CA GLN A 125 -9.01 24.61 10.34
C GLN A 125 -7.86 25.29 11.11
N PRO A 126 -7.81 26.61 11.19
CA PRO A 126 -6.88 27.30 12.07
C PRO A 126 -7.18 26.96 13.53
N VAL A 127 -6.16 27.00 14.38
CA VAL A 127 -6.32 26.81 15.83
C VAL A 127 -7.14 27.98 16.36
N PRO A 128 -8.22 27.73 17.14
CA PRO A 128 -8.97 28.81 17.79
C PRO A 128 -8.06 29.49 18.81
N THR A 129 -7.97 30.81 18.76
CA THR A 129 -7.15 31.62 19.67
C THR A 129 -7.98 32.44 20.66
N THR A 130 -9.29 32.32 20.57
CA THR A 130 -10.21 33.21 21.32
C THR A 130 -10.35 32.83 22.80
N TYR A 131 -10.41 31.52 23.09
CA TYR A 131 -10.55 31.01 24.45
C TYR A 131 -9.68 29.76 24.65
N VAL A 132 -9.02 29.68 25.82
CA VAL A 132 -8.16 28.52 26.18
C VAL A 132 -8.94 27.20 26.18
N THR A 133 -10.22 27.22 26.56
CA THR A 133 -11.08 26.02 26.53
C THR A 133 -11.36 25.49 25.13
N GLU A 134 -11.51 26.41 24.16
CA GLU A 134 -11.72 26.03 22.75
C GLU A 134 -10.43 25.48 22.12
N GLU A 135 -9.31 26.08 22.47
CA GLU A 135 -7.99 25.61 22.05
C GLU A 135 -7.72 24.18 22.57
N GLN A 136 -7.92 23.94 23.87
CA GLN A 136 -7.77 22.61 24.47
C GLN A 136 -8.73 21.57 23.82
N ALA A 137 -9.98 21.95 23.58
CA ALA A 137 -10.95 21.09 22.90
C ALA A 137 -10.52 20.78 21.46
N HIS A 138 -9.90 21.75 20.77
CA HIS A 138 -9.35 21.55 19.43
C HIS A 138 -8.19 20.55 19.45
N TYR A 139 -7.22 20.72 20.34
CA TYR A 139 -6.10 19.76 20.46
C TYR A 139 -6.55 18.36 20.83
N LYS A 140 -7.55 18.24 21.71
CA LYS A 140 -8.13 16.94 22.03
C LYS A 140 -8.75 16.27 20.80
N ARG A 141 -9.52 17.02 19.99
CA ARG A 141 -10.07 16.47 18.73
C ARG A 141 -9.00 16.05 17.74
N LEU A 142 -7.88 16.79 17.67
CA LEU A 142 -6.74 16.40 16.81
C LEU A 142 -6.10 15.11 17.32
N ALA A 143 -5.88 14.96 18.62
CA ALA A 143 -5.32 13.74 19.20
C ALA A 143 -6.24 12.53 18.97
N ASP A 144 -7.55 12.66 19.23
CA ASP A 144 -8.52 11.61 18.98
C ASP A 144 -8.58 11.23 17.48
N GLY A 145 -8.53 12.21 16.58
CA GLY A 145 -8.46 12.02 15.13
C GLY A 145 -7.18 11.31 14.69
N ALA A 146 -6.03 11.67 15.25
CA ALA A 146 -4.75 11.04 14.97
C ALA A 146 -4.75 9.56 15.41
N HIS A 147 -5.31 9.26 16.59
CA HIS A 147 -5.48 7.87 17.04
C HIS A 147 -6.37 7.05 16.10
N ALA A 148 -7.49 7.62 15.66
CA ALA A 148 -8.38 6.95 14.71
C ALA A 148 -7.69 6.70 13.35
N MET A 149 -6.99 7.68 12.81
CA MET A 149 -6.23 7.53 11.57
C MET A 149 -5.10 6.51 11.67
N ARG A 150 -4.44 6.44 12.81
CA ARG A 150 -3.44 5.43 13.08
C ARG A 150 -4.03 4.02 13.05
N ALA A 151 -5.18 3.80 13.70
CA ALA A 151 -5.87 2.50 13.68
C ALA A 151 -6.23 2.08 12.24
N ILE A 152 -6.64 3.03 11.38
CA ILE A 152 -6.90 2.78 9.96
C ILE A 152 -5.61 2.37 9.23
N LEU A 153 -4.49 3.06 9.45
CA LEU A 153 -3.19 2.73 8.87
C LEU A 153 -2.69 1.34 9.30
N GLU A 154 -2.84 1.01 10.59
CA GLU A 154 -2.49 -0.31 11.13
C GLU A 154 -3.35 -1.41 10.50
N GLY A 155 -4.63 -1.13 10.24
CA GLY A 155 -5.51 -2.03 9.47
C GLY A 155 -5.00 -2.29 8.06
N VAL A 156 -4.59 -1.26 7.32
CA VAL A 156 -3.96 -1.41 5.99
C VAL A 156 -2.64 -2.16 6.08
N ALA A 157 -1.81 -1.84 7.08
CA ALA A 157 -0.49 -2.44 7.27
C ALA A 157 -0.54 -3.93 7.67
N SER A 158 -1.68 -4.39 8.20
CA SER A 158 -1.91 -5.81 8.56
C SER A 158 -2.54 -6.63 7.44
N GLY A 159 -2.81 -6.03 6.27
CA GLY A 159 -3.54 -6.69 5.17
C GLY A 159 -5.02 -6.92 5.49
N GLY A 160 -5.55 -6.30 6.55
CA GLY A 160 -6.90 -6.54 7.10
C GLY A 160 -8.06 -5.80 6.41
N LEU A 161 -7.80 -5.16 5.28
CA LEU A 161 -8.84 -4.49 4.49
C LEU A 161 -9.16 -5.29 3.23
N ASN A 162 -9.83 -6.43 3.40
CA ASN A 162 -10.54 -7.13 2.35
C ASN A 162 -11.97 -6.63 2.27
#